data_8718fedcc2bfbb726720601f16b80af4
#
_entry.id   8718fedcc2bfbb726720601f16b80af4
#
_cell.length_a   1.000
_cell.length_b   1.000
_cell.length_c   1.000
_cell.angle_alpha   90.00
_cell.angle_beta   90.00
_cell.angle_gamma   90.00
#
_symmetry.space_group_name_H-M   'P 1'
#
loop_
_entity.id
_entity.type
_entity.pdbx_description
1 polymer ?
#
loop_
_entity_poly.entity_id
_entity_poly.type
_entity_poly.pdbx_seq_one_letter_code
_entity_poly.pdbx_strand_id
1 'polypeptide(L)'
;PLWSRGLGDVYKRQVLDIRMPGQSGMDFHRQMSDLGIQLPTIFITGHGDIAMGVQAMKNGAIEFLTKPFRDQDLLDAIQHGIEINRVTRAEQAINAQLQKRWSSLTAGEQQVVQLVVQGLLNKQIAAALNLSEVTVKVRRGAAMRKMEAATLADLVKISEKLKI
;
A
#
# COMPACT_ATOMS: atom_id res chain seq x y z
N PRO A 1 15.93 7.10 -18.64
CA PRO A 1 16.39 5.71 -18.51
C PRO A 1 15.53 4.80 -19.38
N LEU A 2 16.17 4.03 -20.24
CA LEU A 2 15.55 3.20 -21.27
C LEU A 2 14.77 1.95 -20.76
N TRP A 3 14.67 1.78 -19.44
CA TRP A 3 14.04 0.59 -18.83
C TRP A 3 12.67 0.84 -18.20
N SER A 4 12.10 2.03 -18.39
CA SER A 4 10.75 2.37 -17.89
C SER A 4 9.63 2.18 -18.93
N ARG A 5 9.92 1.67 -20.14
CA ARG A 5 8.90 1.43 -21.17
C ARG A 5 8.63 -0.07 -21.31
N GLY A 6 7.47 -0.49 -20.83
CA GLY A 6 6.77 -1.63 -21.44
C GLY A 6 7.06 -3.02 -20.89
N LEU A 7 7.25 -3.19 -19.59
CA LEU A 7 6.97 -4.48 -18.97
C LEU A 7 5.67 -4.33 -18.20
N GLY A 8 4.59 -4.82 -18.79
CA GLY A 8 3.32 -5.00 -18.10
C GLY A 8 3.52 -5.69 -16.76
N ASP A 9 2.52 -5.73 -15.91
CA ASP A 9 2.50 -6.22 -14.52
C ASP A 9 3.36 -7.46 -14.23
N VAL A 10 4.68 -7.29 -14.28
CA VAL A 10 5.63 -8.34 -13.89
C VAL A 10 5.81 -8.26 -12.39
N TYR A 11 5.31 -9.26 -11.69
CA TYR A 11 5.57 -9.43 -10.26
C TYR A 11 7.07 -9.55 -10.05
N LYS A 12 7.64 -8.62 -9.30
CA LYS A 12 9.07 -8.56 -9.02
C LYS A 12 9.35 -9.05 -7.61
N ARG A 13 10.44 -9.75 -7.47
CA ARG A 13 11.02 -10.20 -6.22
C ARG A 13 12.52 -10.07 -6.30
N GLN A 14 13.17 -10.12 -5.17
CA GLN A 14 14.61 -10.06 -5.08
C GLN A 14 15.16 -11.19 -4.21
N VAL A 15 16.24 -11.79 -4.67
CA VAL A 15 17.04 -12.74 -3.90
C VAL A 15 18.40 -12.09 -3.67
N LEU A 16 18.79 -11.93 -2.40
CA LEU A 16 20.03 -11.27 -2.00
C LEU A 16 20.89 -12.18 -1.13
N ASP A 17 22.14 -12.33 -1.51
CA ASP A 17 23.13 -12.88 -0.57
C ASP A 17 23.48 -11.80 0.48
N ILE A 18 23.50 -12.18 1.75
CA ILE A 18 23.88 -11.26 2.83
C ILE A 18 25.33 -10.84 2.68
N ARG A 19 26.23 -11.79 2.30
CA ARG A 19 27.65 -11.54 2.13
C ARG A 19 28.02 -11.33 0.68
N MET A 20 27.95 -10.09 0.22
CA MET A 20 28.42 -9.72 -1.11
C MET A 20 29.70 -8.88 -1.02
N PRO A 21 30.63 -8.99 -1.99
CA PRO A 21 31.81 -8.13 -2.04
C PRO A 21 31.42 -6.63 -2.11
N GLY A 22 32.01 -5.83 -1.24
CA GLY A 22 31.86 -4.37 -1.21
C GLY A 22 30.67 -3.87 -0.43
N GLN A 23 29.48 -4.44 -0.55
CA GLN A 23 28.27 -4.03 0.15
C GLN A 23 27.48 -5.25 0.62
N SER A 24 26.97 -5.23 1.86
CA SER A 24 26.11 -6.32 2.33
C SER A 24 24.72 -6.27 1.67
N GLY A 25 24.10 -7.46 1.49
CA GLY A 25 22.72 -7.53 1.01
C GLY A 25 21.73 -6.78 1.90
N MET A 26 22.01 -6.71 3.20
CA MET A 26 21.22 -5.95 4.17
C MET A 26 21.29 -4.44 3.91
N ASP A 27 22.47 -3.90 3.64
CA ASP A 27 22.64 -2.47 3.36
C ASP A 27 21.98 -2.11 2.03
N PHE A 28 22.11 -2.99 1.03
CA PHE A 28 21.42 -2.80 -0.25
C PHE A 28 19.90 -2.79 -0.11
N HIS A 29 19.33 -3.71 0.67
CA HIS A 29 17.91 -3.74 0.95
C HIS A 29 17.43 -2.46 1.67
N ARG A 30 18.22 -1.96 2.63
CA ARG A 30 17.91 -0.69 3.31
C ARG A 30 17.90 0.47 2.35
N GLN A 31 18.91 0.60 1.49
CA GLN A 31 18.97 1.66 0.47
C GLN A 31 17.78 1.62 -0.49
N MET A 32 17.34 0.43 -0.90
CA MET A 32 16.13 0.30 -1.72
C MET A 32 14.90 0.81 -0.99
N SER A 33 14.75 0.45 0.28
CA SER A 33 13.65 0.91 1.14
C SER A 33 13.65 2.44 1.27
N ASP A 34 14.82 3.05 1.48
CA ASP A 34 14.99 4.51 1.56
C ASP A 34 14.63 5.21 0.24
N LEU A 35 14.82 4.55 -0.89
CA LEU A 35 14.38 5.01 -2.21
C LEU A 35 12.89 4.74 -2.51
N GLY A 36 12.14 4.20 -1.55
CA GLY A 36 10.73 3.85 -1.71
C GLY A 36 10.49 2.61 -2.58
N ILE A 37 11.53 1.83 -2.87
CA ILE A 37 11.43 0.60 -3.66
C ILE A 37 11.10 -0.55 -2.71
N GLN A 38 9.86 -0.97 -2.71
CA GLN A 38 9.37 -2.10 -1.90
C GLN A 38 9.27 -3.36 -2.76
N LEU A 39 10.28 -4.21 -2.70
CA LEU A 39 10.27 -5.52 -3.34
C LEU A 39 10.33 -6.62 -2.27
N PRO A 40 9.51 -7.68 -2.41
CA PRO A 40 9.65 -8.87 -1.59
C PRO A 40 11.08 -9.41 -1.69
N THR A 41 11.78 -9.45 -0.59
CA THR A 41 13.19 -9.81 -0.55
C THR A 41 13.40 -11.12 0.21
N ILE A 42 14.08 -12.05 -0.43
CA ILE A 42 14.55 -13.31 0.16
C ILE A 42 16.06 -13.18 0.37
N PHE A 43 16.53 -13.38 1.60
CA PHE A 43 17.94 -13.38 1.86
C PHE A 43 18.53 -14.79 1.83
N ILE A 44 19.71 -14.92 1.24
CA ILE A 44 20.54 -16.13 1.31
C ILE A 44 21.72 -15.84 2.22
N THR A 45 22.04 -16.76 3.12
CA THR A 45 23.09 -16.57 4.10
C THR A 45 23.93 -17.83 4.29
N GLY A 46 25.18 -17.68 4.70
CA GLY A 46 26.07 -18.81 5.08
C GLY A 46 25.83 -19.26 6.53
N HIS A 47 26.53 -20.33 6.92
CA HIS A 47 26.55 -20.81 8.30
C HIS A 47 27.07 -19.72 9.27
N GLY A 48 26.39 -19.57 10.40
CA GLY A 48 26.78 -18.62 11.46
C GLY A 48 26.07 -17.24 11.41
N ASP A 49 25.29 -16.95 10.37
CA ASP A 49 24.64 -15.65 10.20
C ASP A 49 23.17 -15.64 10.65
N ILE A 50 22.74 -16.54 11.55
CA ILE A 50 21.36 -16.66 12.03
C ILE A 50 20.86 -15.33 12.61
N ALA A 51 21.72 -14.64 13.39
CA ALA A 51 21.36 -13.34 13.95
C ALA A 51 21.07 -12.30 12.86
N MET A 52 21.81 -12.34 11.75
CA MET A 52 21.57 -11.47 10.59
C MET A 52 20.28 -11.85 9.87
N GLY A 53 19.96 -13.15 9.75
CA GLY A 53 18.67 -13.60 9.22
C GLY A 53 17.48 -13.09 10.03
N VAL A 54 17.55 -13.19 11.37
CA VAL A 54 16.52 -12.62 12.26
C VAL A 54 16.39 -11.10 12.07
N GLN A 55 17.51 -10.40 11.92
CA GLN A 55 17.48 -8.96 11.65
C GLN A 55 16.88 -8.64 10.27
N ALA A 56 17.16 -9.47 9.26
CA ALA A 56 16.57 -9.34 7.94
C ALA A 56 15.03 -9.45 7.99
N MET A 57 14.52 -10.45 8.72
CA MET A 57 13.07 -10.62 8.92
C MET A 57 12.43 -9.42 9.63
N LYS A 58 13.09 -8.89 10.67
CA LYS A 58 12.64 -7.66 11.36
C LYS A 58 12.64 -6.44 10.44
N ASN A 59 13.51 -6.39 9.45
CA ASN A 59 13.59 -5.31 8.46
C ASN A 59 12.66 -5.53 7.26
N GLY A 60 11.74 -6.49 7.31
CA GLY A 60 10.72 -6.70 6.29
C GLY A 60 11.09 -7.67 5.17
N ALA A 61 12.13 -8.49 5.33
CA ALA A 61 12.37 -9.64 4.47
C ALA A 61 11.20 -10.62 4.59
N ILE A 62 10.85 -11.28 3.50
CA ILE A 62 9.80 -12.29 3.49
C ILE A 62 10.30 -13.67 3.91
N GLU A 63 11.56 -13.96 3.64
CA GLU A 63 12.19 -15.24 3.95
C GLU A 63 13.71 -15.10 4.00
N PHE A 64 14.37 -16.02 4.71
CA PHE A 64 15.81 -16.21 4.59
C PHE A 64 16.15 -17.70 4.50
N LEU A 65 17.17 -18.03 3.70
CA LEU A 65 17.62 -19.38 3.47
C LEU A 65 19.10 -19.52 3.86
N THR A 66 19.43 -20.56 4.61
CA THR A 66 20.81 -20.86 4.99
C THR A 66 21.47 -21.82 4.00
N LYS A 67 22.63 -21.48 3.50
CA LYS A 67 23.43 -22.38 2.65
C LYS A 67 24.03 -23.54 3.49
N PRO A 68 23.98 -24.79 2.99
CA PRO A 68 23.31 -25.24 1.78
C PRO A 68 21.79 -25.36 1.99
N PHE A 69 20.99 -24.94 1.00
CA PHE A 69 19.52 -25.09 0.98
C PHE A 69 19.11 -26.00 -0.19
N ARG A 70 17.91 -26.58 -0.11
CA ARG A 70 17.34 -27.37 -1.21
C ARG A 70 16.73 -26.43 -2.25
N ASP A 71 16.83 -26.81 -3.52
CA ASP A 71 16.21 -26.03 -4.60
C ASP A 71 14.71 -25.79 -4.37
N GLN A 72 14.01 -26.77 -3.77
CA GLN A 72 12.59 -26.64 -3.45
C GLN A 72 12.33 -25.53 -2.42
N ASP A 73 13.17 -25.38 -1.40
CA ASP A 73 13.02 -24.34 -0.37
C ASP A 73 13.13 -22.94 -1.00
N LEU A 74 14.02 -22.77 -1.97
CA LEU A 74 14.15 -21.51 -2.72
C LEU A 74 12.94 -21.28 -3.61
N LEU A 75 12.43 -22.30 -4.30
CA LEU A 75 11.25 -22.17 -5.14
C LEU A 75 10.01 -21.81 -4.34
N ASP A 76 9.81 -22.41 -3.18
CA ASP A 76 8.70 -22.13 -2.28
C ASP A 76 8.76 -20.68 -1.75
N ALA A 77 9.93 -20.21 -1.31
CA ALA A 77 10.16 -18.84 -0.89
C ALA A 77 9.88 -17.84 -2.03
N ILE A 78 10.29 -18.18 -3.25
CA ILE A 78 10.03 -17.38 -4.45
C ILE A 78 8.53 -17.27 -4.73
N GLN A 79 7.79 -18.38 -4.70
CA GLN A 79 6.34 -18.39 -4.93
C GLN A 79 5.60 -17.58 -3.86
N HIS A 80 5.98 -17.74 -2.59
CA HIS A 80 5.45 -16.95 -1.49
C HIS A 80 5.67 -15.44 -1.72
N GLY A 81 6.88 -15.04 -2.13
CA GLY A 81 7.20 -13.64 -2.44
C GLY A 81 6.40 -13.08 -3.61
N ILE A 82 6.12 -13.88 -4.64
CA ILE A 82 5.26 -13.46 -5.75
C ILE A 82 3.85 -13.18 -5.24
N GLU A 83 3.29 -14.05 -4.42
CA GLU A 83 1.93 -13.90 -3.91
C GLU A 83 1.80 -12.68 -3.00
N ILE A 84 2.75 -12.46 -2.08
CA ILE A 84 2.81 -11.24 -1.25
C ILE A 84 2.83 -10.00 -2.13
N ASN A 85 3.69 -9.96 -3.17
CA ASN A 85 3.79 -8.81 -4.06
C ASN A 85 2.48 -8.57 -4.83
N ARG A 86 1.82 -9.65 -5.28
CA ARG A 86 0.53 -9.57 -5.97
C ARG A 86 -0.54 -8.91 -5.11
N VAL A 87 -0.68 -9.37 -3.86
CA VAL A 87 -1.65 -8.81 -2.89
C VAL A 87 -1.34 -7.35 -2.59
N THR A 88 -0.10 -7.04 -2.23
CA THR A 88 0.33 -5.67 -1.88
C THR A 88 0.09 -4.69 -3.04
N ARG A 89 0.41 -5.09 -4.27
CA ARG A 89 0.18 -4.24 -5.45
C ARG A 89 -1.30 -4.03 -5.74
N ALA A 90 -2.12 -5.06 -5.57
CA ALA A 90 -3.56 -4.91 -5.72
C ALA A 90 -4.13 -3.91 -4.70
N GLU A 91 -3.71 -3.99 -3.44
CA GLU A 91 -4.11 -3.04 -2.40
C GLU A 91 -3.62 -1.62 -2.70
N GLN A 92 -2.37 -1.47 -3.12
CA GLN A 92 -1.81 -0.17 -3.51
C GLN A 92 -2.57 0.45 -4.69
N ALA A 93 -2.94 -0.34 -5.70
CA ALA A 93 -3.73 0.12 -6.83
C ALA A 93 -5.13 0.61 -6.40
N ILE A 94 -5.80 -0.14 -5.52
CA ILE A 94 -7.09 0.27 -4.94
C ILE A 94 -6.95 1.58 -4.18
N ASN A 95 -5.94 1.69 -3.30
CA ASN A 95 -5.70 2.90 -2.52
C ASN A 95 -5.37 4.11 -3.40
N ALA A 96 -4.55 3.93 -4.43
CA ALA A 96 -4.24 4.99 -5.40
C ALA A 96 -5.50 5.48 -6.14
N GLN A 97 -6.40 4.56 -6.52
CA GLN A 97 -7.66 4.90 -7.15
C GLN A 97 -8.58 5.68 -6.20
N LEU A 98 -8.70 5.24 -4.94
CA LEU A 98 -9.48 5.95 -3.92
C LEU A 98 -8.93 7.35 -3.64
N GLN A 99 -7.60 7.51 -3.55
CA GLN A 99 -6.95 8.81 -3.42
C GLN A 99 -7.23 9.73 -4.60
N LYS A 100 -7.20 9.20 -5.83
CA LYS A 100 -7.53 9.96 -7.04
C LYS A 100 -8.99 10.45 -7.00
N ARG A 101 -9.94 9.60 -6.59
CA ARG A 101 -11.34 9.99 -6.42
C ARG A 101 -11.49 11.07 -5.36
N TRP A 102 -10.87 10.90 -4.20
CA TRP A 102 -10.89 11.89 -3.12
C TRP A 102 -10.34 13.24 -3.57
N SER A 103 -9.22 13.25 -4.28
CA SER A 103 -8.62 14.48 -4.82
C SER A 103 -9.48 15.16 -5.90
N SER A 104 -10.44 14.45 -6.49
CA SER A 104 -11.40 15.03 -7.45
C SER A 104 -12.57 15.77 -6.77
N LEU A 105 -12.74 15.64 -5.45
CA LEU A 105 -13.74 16.36 -4.70
C LEU A 105 -13.29 17.81 -4.52
N THR A 106 -14.25 18.71 -4.59
CA THR A 106 -14.02 20.11 -4.17
C THR A 106 -13.84 20.17 -2.65
N ALA A 107 -13.20 21.24 -2.14
CA ALA A 107 -13.03 21.43 -0.70
C ALA A 107 -14.37 21.37 0.06
N GLY A 108 -15.45 21.93 -0.50
CA GLY A 108 -16.76 21.88 0.12
C GLY A 108 -17.40 20.48 0.11
N GLU A 109 -17.12 19.65 -0.89
CA GLU A 109 -17.56 18.25 -0.93
C GLU A 109 -16.77 17.43 0.11
N GLN A 110 -15.46 17.66 0.23
CA GLN A 110 -14.61 17.00 1.23
C GLN A 110 -15.05 17.30 2.66
N GLN A 111 -15.33 18.58 2.97
CA GLN A 111 -15.86 18.98 4.28
C GLN A 111 -17.18 18.29 4.62
N VAL A 112 -18.09 18.18 3.64
CA VAL A 112 -19.36 17.47 3.83
C VAL A 112 -19.13 15.98 4.07
N VAL A 113 -18.25 15.33 3.32
CA VAL A 113 -17.91 13.91 3.51
C VAL A 113 -17.36 13.66 4.92
N GLN A 114 -16.40 14.48 5.39
CA GLN A 114 -15.80 14.33 6.71
C GLN A 114 -16.86 14.36 7.83
N LEU A 115 -17.86 15.22 7.72
CA LEU A 115 -18.94 15.31 8.72
C LEU A 115 -19.98 14.19 8.55
N VAL A 116 -20.24 13.76 7.33
CA VAL A 116 -21.16 12.63 7.04
C VAL A 116 -20.62 11.33 7.62
N VAL A 117 -19.32 11.04 7.48
CA VAL A 117 -18.72 9.80 8.00
C VAL A 117 -18.63 9.78 9.53
N GLN A 118 -18.65 10.96 10.17
CA GLN A 118 -18.81 11.11 11.62
C GLN A 118 -20.25 10.87 12.11
N GLY A 119 -21.20 10.65 11.20
CA GLY A 119 -22.59 10.34 11.51
C GLY A 119 -23.50 11.57 11.62
N LEU A 120 -23.06 12.77 11.24
CA LEU A 120 -23.90 13.96 11.30
C LEU A 120 -25.00 13.92 10.25
N LEU A 121 -26.20 14.39 10.66
CA LEU A 121 -27.32 14.58 9.75
C LEU A 121 -27.15 15.85 8.90
N ASN A 122 -27.79 15.91 7.72
CA ASN A 122 -27.67 17.07 6.83
C ASN A 122 -27.96 18.41 7.53
N LYS A 123 -28.94 18.46 8.43
CA LYS A 123 -29.27 19.65 9.22
C LYS A 123 -28.11 20.09 10.13
N GLN A 124 -27.45 19.13 10.76
CA GLN A 124 -26.29 19.40 11.64
C GLN A 124 -25.09 19.87 10.82
N ILE A 125 -24.85 19.26 9.66
CA ILE A 125 -23.78 19.66 8.73
C ILE A 125 -24.05 21.06 8.19
N ALA A 126 -25.29 21.36 7.83
CA ALA A 126 -25.71 22.71 7.38
C ALA A 126 -25.40 23.77 8.42
N ALA A 127 -25.74 23.51 9.68
CA ALA A 127 -25.41 24.41 10.79
C ALA A 127 -23.90 24.54 11.01
N ALA A 128 -23.16 23.45 11.01
CA ALA A 128 -21.72 23.44 11.22
C ALA A 128 -20.92 24.18 10.13
N LEU A 129 -21.38 24.11 8.88
CA LEU A 129 -20.69 24.72 7.73
C LEU A 129 -21.31 26.06 7.32
N ASN A 130 -22.32 26.56 8.03
CA ASN A 130 -23.10 27.76 7.68
C ASN A 130 -23.65 27.72 6.25
N LEU A 131 -24.30 26.61 5.91
CA LEU A 131 -24.89 26.31 4.59
C LEU A 131 -26.39 26.01 4.72
N SER A 132 -27.12 26.04 3.59
CA SER A 132 -28.46 25.48 3.56
C SER A 132 -28.42 23.95 3.51
N GLU A 133 -29.46 23.29 4.05
CA GLU A 133 -29.57 21.81 3.95
C GLU A 133 -29.64 21.34 2.49
N VAL A 134 -30.18 22.14 1.59
CA VAL A 134 -30.23 21.87 0.15
C VAL A 134 -28.80 21.82 -0.42
N THR A 135 -27.94 22.78 -0.05
CA THR A 135 -26.53 22.82 -0.47
C THR A 135 -25.77 21.59 0.04
N VAL A 136 -25.98 21.22 1.31
CA VAL A 136 -25.38 20.00 1.88
C VAL A 136 -25.82 18.75 1.13
N LYS A 137 -27.12 18.62 0.84
CA LYS A 137 -27.66 17.48 0.07
C LYS A 137 -27.05 17.39 -1.33
N VAL A 138 -26.90 18.52 -2.02
CA VAL A 138 -26.28 18.57 -3.35
C VAL A 138 -24.81 18.15 -3.29
N ARG A 139 -24.01 18.74 -2.36
CA ARG A 139 -22.59 18.41 -2.19
C ARG A 139 -22.40 16.94 -1.81
N ARG A 140 -23.21 16.43 -0.87
CA ARG A 140 -23.19 15.02 -0.48
C ARG A 140 -23.47 14.10 -1.65
N GLY A 141 -24.51 14.38 -2.46
CA GLY A 141 -24.82 13.58 -3.64
C GLY A 141 -23.71 13.62 -4.70
N ALA A 142 -23.09 14.78 -4.90
CA ALA A 142 -21.94 14.91 -5.81
C ALA A 142 -20.72 14.12 -5.30
N ALA A 143 -20.42 14.22 -4.01
CA ALA A 143 -19.33 13.48 -3.40
C ALA A 143 -19.54 11.96 -3.49
N MET A 144 -20.71 11.46 -3.17
CA MET A 144 -21.03 10.03 -3.28
C MET A 144 -20.86 9.50 -4.71
N ARG A 145 -21.29 10.27 -5.72
CA ARG A 145 -21.06 9.87 -7.13
C ARG A 145 -19.57 9.84 -7.49
N LYS A 146 -18.80 10.88 -7.12
CA LYS A 146 -17.35 10.95 -7.41
C LYS A 146 -16.55 9.87 -6.67
N MET A 147 -16.95 9.52 -5.44
CA MET A 147 -16.35 8.45 -4.66
C MET A 147 -16.85 7.07 -5.08
N GLU A 148 -17.85 6.99 -5.97
CA GLU A 148 -18.53 5.74 -6.37
C GLU A 148 -19.05 4.96 -5.15
N ALA A 149 -19.55 5.67 -4.15
CA ALA A 149 -20.19 5.11 -2.97
C ALA A 149 -21.70 5.03 -3.20
N ALA A 150 -22.25 3.82 -3.27
CA ALA A 150 -23.68 3.61 -3.44
C ALA A 150 -24.46 3.88 -2.13
N THR A 151 -23.83 3.60 -0.99
CA THR A 151 -24.41 3.75 0.34
C THR A 151 -23.51 4.56 1.28
N LEU A 152 -24.07 5.03 2.39
CA LEU A 152 -23.28 5.65 3.44
C LEU A 152 -22.23 4.67 4.01
N ALA A 153 -22.57 3.40 4.14
CA ALA A 153 -21.64 2.38 4.61
C ALA A 153 -20.42 2.23 3.68
N ASP A 154 -20.62 2.34 2.36
CA ASP A 154 -19.51 2.33 1.40
C ASP A 154 -18.61 3.54 1.60
N LEU A 155 -19.21 4.74 1.79
CA LEU A 155 -18.46 5.96 2.02
C LEU A 155 -17.62 5.88 3.32
N VAL A 156 -18.18 5.32 4.40
CA VAL A 156 -17.46 5.09 5.66
C VAL A 156 -16.28 4.15 5.45
N LYS A 157 -16.48 2.99 4.80
CA LYS A 157 -15.40 2.06 4.49
C LYS A 157 -14.29 2.69 3.64
N ILE A 158 -14.65 3.55 2.69
CA ILE A 158 -13.68 4.29 1.88
C ILE A 158 -12.91 5.29 2.75
N SER A 159 -13.60 6.02 3.63
CA SER A 159 -12.96 6.99 4.53
C SER A 159 -11.96 6.34 5.49
N GLU A 160 -12.29 5.17 6.02
CA GLU A 160 -11.38 4.38 6.86
C GLU A 160 -10.09 4.00 6.12
N LYS A 161 -10.21 3.54 4.84
CA LYS A 161 -9.05 3.21 4.01
C LYS A 161 -8.19 4.44 3.70
N LEU A 162 -8.81 5.58 3.49
CA LEU A 162 -8.12 6.85 3.20
C LEU A 162 -7.63 7.57 4.46
N LYS A 163 -8.07 7.15 5.64
CA LYS A 163 -7.79 7.79 6.95
C LYS A 163 -8.22 9.26 7.00
N ILE A 164 -9.42 9.56 6.51
CA ILE A 164 -10.03 10.89 6.45
C ILE A 164 -11.26 10.99 7.35
#